data_4b117c1a3b6993bb9bdf79d44916068e
#
_entry.id   4b117c1a3b6993bb9bdf79d44916068e
#
_cell.length_a   1.000
_cell.length_b   1.000
_cell.length_c   1.000
_cell.angle_alpha   90.00
_cell.angle_beta   90.00
_cell.angle_gamma   90.00
#
_symmetry.space_group_name_H-M   'P 1'
#
loop_
_entity.id
_entity.type
_entity.pdbx_description
1 polymer ?
#
loop_
_entity_poly.entity_id
_entity_poly.type
_entity_poly.pdbx_seq_one_letter_code
_entity_poly.pdbx_strand_id
1 'polypeptide(L)'
;VINGMKNFCTMSGGAHRYMVHCNAQNTNDPVGSQQLALIPHNTAGLSQLDEWNTLGMRGTISPSMKLDNCVVGNDAALGKPGEGYHTGVTQGFGLGFAATYIGAAQTALDFTKEFCMNQTFAPDAGRVADGLIVQRSIAEMATSLNSARMALYDAASIWEGKTANEKAVIAARPKYLATVASLEVSAKAIQVTGGRSVRKTMPLERIFRDIRTSTLMPPNVDRCLEMIGRAEFGLDTPLNRDA
;
A
#
# COMPACT_ATOMS: atom_id res chain seq x y z
N VAL A 1 -16.38 25.36 2.77
CA VAL A 1 -17.35 24.35 2.29
C VAL A 1 -16.63 23.37 1.41
N ILE A 2 -16.86 22.07 1.61
CA ILE A 2 -16.21 21.00 0.85
C ILE A 2 -17.28 20.24 0.08
N ASN A 3 -17.04 20.05 -1.22
CA ASN A 3 -17.88 19.30 -2.14
C ASN A 3 -17.06 18.31 -2.95
N GLY A 4 -17.62 17.16 -3.24
CA GLY A 4 -17.01 16.17 -4.11
C GLY A 4 -17.27 14.73 -3.72
N MET A 5 -16.63 13.83 -4.46
CA MET A 5 -16.62 12.39 -4.17
C MET A 5 -15.20 11.94 -3.84
N LYS A 6 -15.10 11.02 -2.92
CA LYS A 6 -13.85 10.32 -2.58
C LYS A 6 -14.07 8.82 -2.68
N ASN A 7 -13.19 8.15 -3.41
CA ASN A 7 -13.16 6.69 -3.47
C ASN A 7 -12.10 6.16 -2.49
N PHE A 8 -12.29 4.95 -2.01
CA PHE A 8 -11.35 4.28 -1.11
C PHE A 8 -11.10 5.04 0.20
N CYS A 9 -12.16 5.49 0.86
CA CYS A 9 -12.09 6.21 2.13
C CYS A 9 -11.91 5.24 3.30
N THR A 10 -10.68 4.93 3.64
CA THR A 10 -10.31 3.96 4.68
C THR A 10 -10.93 4.32 6.04
N MET A 11 -11.44 3.29 6.74
CA MET A 11 -12.12 3.36 8.04
C MET A 11 -13.44 4.13 8.02
N SER A 12 -14.11 4.24 6.86
CA SER A 12 -15.44 4.85 6.79
C SER A 12 -16.44 4.09 7.66
N GLY A 13 -17.14 4.84 8.50
CA GLY A 13 -18.04 4.30 9.52
C GLY A 13 -17.37 3.89 10.83
N GLY A 14 -16.02 3.78 10.88
CA GLY A 14 -15.27 3.44 12.09
C GLY A 14 -14.39 4.56 12.64
N ALA A 15 -13.97 5.50 11.81
CA ALA A 15 -13.11 6.61 12.24
C ALA A 15 -13.95 7.76 12.83
N HIS A 16 -13.42 8.43 13.85
CA HIS A 16 -14.03 9.63 14.43
C HIS A 16 -13.84 10.88 13.54
N ARG A 17 -12.76 10.89 12.74
CA ARG A 17 -12.41 11.97 11.82
C ARG A 17 -11.80 11.40 10.55
N TYR A 18 -12.02 12.07 9.43
CA TYR A 18 -11.46 11.73 8.13
C TYR A 18 -10.50 12.82 7.67
N MET A 19 -9.31 12.42 7.25
CA MET A 19 -8.39 13.32 6.56
C MET A 19 -8.74 13.33 5.07
N VAL A 20 -9.17 14.47 4.57
CA VAL A 20 -9.65 14.65 3.19
C VAL A 20 -8.72 15.61 2.45
N HIS A 21 -8.26 15.18 1.27
CA HIS A 21 -7.56 16.05 0.34
C HIS A 21 -8.58 16.87 -0.46
N CYS A 22 -8.44 18.18 -0.44
CA CYS A 22 -9.28 19.13 -1.16
C CYS A 22 -8.42 20.04 -2.02
N ASN A 23 -8.96 20.56 -3.11
CA ASN A 23 -8.36 21.63 -3.88
C ASN A 23 -9.25 22.88 -3.81
N ALA A 24 -8.64 24.06 -3.92
CA ALA A 24 -9.43 25.28 -4.06
C ALA A 24 -10.21 25.22 -5.38
N GLN A 25 -11.44 25.74 -5.35
CA GLN A 25 -12.27 25.81 -6.54
C GLN A 25 -11.68 26.80 -7.55
N ASN A 26 -11.76 26.48 -8.85
CA ASN A 26 -11.32 27.36 -9.94
C ASN A 26 -9.85 27.79 -9.87
N THR A 27 -8.96 26.92 -9.41
CA THR A 27 -7.54 27.19 -9.37
C THR A 27 -6.83 26.71 -10.66
N ASN A 28 -5.83 27.50 -11.10
CA ASN A 28 -4.90 27.10 -12.15
C ASN A 28 -3.68 26.36 -11.59
N ASP A 29 -3.56 26.29 -10.26
CA ASP A 29 -2.50 25.57 -9.56
C ASP A 29 -3.10 24.48 -8.65
N PRO A 30 -3.36 23.27 -9.19
CA PRO A 30 -3.91 22.17 -8.41
C PRO A 30 -3.01 21.70 -7.27
N VAL A 31 -1.69 21.82 -7.42
CA VAL A 31 -0.70 21.41 -6.40
C VAL A 31 -0.63 22.42 -5.27
N GLY A 32 -0.44 23.70 -5.58
CA GLY A 32 -0.35 24.77 -4.59
C GLY A 32 -1.68 25.07 -3.87
N SER A 33 -2.81 24.63 -4.46
CA SER A 33 -4.14 24.78 -3.84
C SER A 33 -4.57 23.57 -3.01
N GLN A 34 -3.81 22.48 -3.03
CA GLN A 34 -4.14 21.25 -2.29
C GLN A 34 -4.13 21.53 -0.78
N GLN A 35 -5.24 21.27 -0.14
CA GLN A 35 -5.42 21.42 1.31
C GLN A 35 -5.84 20.09 1.93
N LEU A 36 -5.20 19.71 3.02
CA LEU A 36 -5.67 18.64 3.88
C LEU A 36 -6.67 19.21 4.89
N ALA A 37 -7.82 18.56 5.01
CA ALA A 37 -8.83 18.90 5.99
C ALA A 37 -9.17 17.70 6.88
N LEU A 38 -9.23 17.91 8.19
CA LEU A 38 -9.64 16.91 9.17
C LEU A 38 -11.12 17.09 9.52
N ILE A 39 -11.97 16.23 8.96
CA ILE A 39 -13.43 16.36 9.01
C ILE A 39 -14.01 15.39 10.04
N PRO A 40 -14.86 15.82 10.99
CA PRO A 40 -15.60 14.92 11.87
C PRO A 40 -16.51 13.97 11.08
N HIS A 41 -16.63 12.72 11.55
CA HIS A 41 -17.45 11.70 10.87
C HIS A 41 -18.95 12.05 10.77
N ASN A 42 -19.44 12.90 11.68
CA ASN A 42 -20.84 13.35 11.74
C ASN A 42 -21.07 14.71 11.08
N THR A 43 -20.14 15.20 10.25
CA THR A 43 -20.31 16.44 9.49
C THR A 43 -21.54 16.33 8.59
N ALA A 44 -22.43 17.32 8.66
CA ALA A 44 -23.61 17.39 7.79
C ALA A 44 -23.18 17.39 6.31
N GLY A 45 -23.86 16.60 5.48
CA GLY A 45 -23.52 16.43 4.06
C GLY A 45 -22.48 15.35 3.76
N LEU A 46 -21.89 14.73 4.78
CA LEU A 46 -20.99 13.58 4.59
C LEU A 46 -21.82 12.29 4.59
N SER A 47 -21.69 11.48 3.54
CA SER A 47 -22.41 10.21 3.41
C SER A 47 -21.56 9.14 2.72
N GLN A 48 -21.73 7.88 3.16
CA GLN A 48 -21.17 6.70 2.50
C GLN A 48 -22.08 6.31 1.34
N LEU A 49 -21.50 5.93 0.19
CA LEU A 49 -22.25 5.64 -1.03
C LEU A 49 -22.43 4.15 -1.33
N ASP A 50 -21.49 3.32 -0.91
CA ASP A 50 -21.41 1.90 -1.29
C ASP A 50 -20.94 1.02 -0.13
N GLU A 51 -21.02 -0.29 -0.33
CA GLU A 51 -20.50 -1.29 0.59
C GLU A 51 -19.06 -1.66 0.23
N TRP A 52 -18.27 -2.00 1.25
CA TRP A 52 -16.89 -2.47 1.06
C TRP A 52 -16.84 -4.00 0.98
N ASN A 53 -17.06 -4.56 -0.22
CA ASN A 53 -16.99 -5.99 -0.48
C ASN A 53 -15.96 -6.31 -1.55
N THR A 54 -14.73 -6.56 -1.14
CA THR A 54 -13.54 -6.68 -2.01
C THR A 54 -12.88 -8.05 -1.91
N LEU A 55 -12.00 -8.35 -2.89
CA LEU A 55 -11.18 -9.56 -2.90
C LEU A 55 -10.30 -9.67 -1.64
N GLY A 56 -9.53 -8.62 -1.36
CA GLY A 56 -8.63 -8.48 -0.22
C GLY A 56 -8.78 -7.12 0.43
N MET A 57 -7.98 -6.84 1.46
CA MET A 57 -8.02 -5.59 2.24
C MET A 57 -9.41 -5.30 2.82
N ARG A 58 -10.18 -6.33 3.14
CA ARG A 58 -11.55 -6.19 3.64
C ARG A 58 -11.62 -5.43 4.95
N GLY A 59 -10.62 -5.63 5.81
CA GLY A 59 -10.53 -4.95 7.11
C GLY A 59 -10.27 -3.44 7.03
N THR A 60 -9.94 -2.88 5.85
CA THR A 60 -9.72 -1.44 5.71
C THR A 60 -11.02 -0.65 5.67
N ILE A 61 -12.14 -1.29 5.31
CA ILE A 61 -13.47 -0.67 5.15
C ILE A 61 -13.34 0.67 4.44
N SER A 62 -13.12 0.62 3.12
CA SER A 62 -12.76 1.80 2.32
C SER A 62 -13.79 2.12 1.22
N PRO A 63 -15.09 2.27 1.55
CA PRO A 63 -16.12 2.62 0.58
C PRO A 63 -15.92 4.02 0.01
N SER A 64 -16.74 4.36 -0.99
CA SER A 64 -16.82 5.70 -1.52
C SER A 64 -17.62 6.61 -0.59
N MET A 65 -17.24 7.88 -0.53
CA MET A 65 -17.93 8.89 0.27
C MET A 65 -18.29 10.11 -0.59
N LYS A 66 -19.46 10.65 -0.34
CA LYS A 66 -19.93 11.94 -0.90
C LYS A 66 -19.79 13.02 0.17
N LEU A 67 -19.25 14.15 -0.24
CA LEU A 67 -19.26 15.40 0.50
C LEU A 67 -20.19 16.36 -0.25
N ASP A 68 -21.29 16.74 0.36
CA ASP A 68 -22.32 17.60 -0.22
C ASP A 68 -22.52 18.81 0.69
N ASN A 69 -21.92 19.93 0.29
CA ASN A 69 -21.92 21.15 1.08
C ASN A 69 -21.46 20.97 2.54
N CYS A 70 -20.43 20.13 2.75
CA CYS A 70 -19.85 19.92 4.07
C CYS A 70 -19.19 21.22 4.57
N VAL A 71 -19.78 21.84 5.59
CA VAL A 71 -19.24 23.05 6.22
C VAL A 71 -18.31 22.63 7.35
N VAL A 72 -17.08 23.08 7.31
CA VAL A 72 -16.06 22.85 8.36
C VAL A 72 -15.42 24.17 8.74
N GLY A 73 -14.97 24.29 9.98
CA GLY A 73 -14.24 25.46 10.45
C GLY A 73 -12.83 25.55 9.86
N ASN A 74 -12.21 26.72 9.95
CA ASN A 74 -10.83 26.90 9.49
C ASN A 74 -9.82 26.06 10.30
N ASP A 75 -10.16 25.68 11.51
CA ASP A 75 -9.41 24.78 12.38
C ASP A 75 -9.34 23.32 11.87
N ALA A 76 -10.21 22.97 10.91
CA ALA A 76 -10.14 21.69 10.22
C ALA A 76 -8.98 21.60 9.23
N ALA A 77 -8.40 22.71 8.80
CA ALA A 77 -7.27 22.73 7.87
C ALA A 77 -5.99 22.23 8.55
N LEU A 78 -5.33 21.28 7.91
CA LEU A 78 -4.03 20.76 8.35
C LEU A 78 -2.94 21.38 7.47
N GLY A 79 -2.10 22.22 8.08
CA GLY A 79 -1.05 22.94 7.38
C GLY A 79 -1.60 24.03 6.42
N LYS A 80 -0.71 24.54 5.58
CA LYS A 80 -1.03 25.52 4.53
C LYS A 80 -1.37 24.82 3.22
N PRO A 81 -2.09 25.49 2.30
CA PRO A 81 -2.28 24.97 0.94
C PRO A 81 -0.94 24.62 0.28
N GLY A 82 -0.86 23.45 -0.36
CA GLY A 82 0.34 22.93 -1.00
C GLY A 82 1.40 22.33 -0.05
N GLU A 83 1.35 22.61 1.24
CA GLU A 83 2.40 22.21 2.19
C GLU A 83 2.59 20.69 2.24
N GLY A 84 1.52 19.91 2.31
CA GLY A 84 1.58 18.45 2.35
C GLY A 84 2.26 17.84 1.13
N TYR A 85 2.15 18.48 -0.03
CA TYR A 85 2.86 18.09 -1.25
C TYR A 85 4.34 18.47 -1.18
N HIS A 86 4.65 19.71 -0.86
CA HIS A 86 6.03 20.22 -0.84
C HIS A 86 6.89 19.56 0.25
N THR A 87 6.30 19.19 1.37
CA THR A 87 7.01 18.47 2.45
C THR A 87 7.22 16.99 2.16
N GLY A 88 6.53 16.44 1.15
CA GLY A 88 6.66 15.04 0.74
C GLY A 88 5.78 14.06 1.54
N VAL A 89 4.80 14.55 2.29
CA VAL A 89 3.85 13.70 3.02
C VAL A 89 3.11 12.75 2.08
N THR A 90 2.64 13.27 0.94
CA THR A 90 1.93 12.45 -0.06
C THR A 90 2.83 11.37 -0.66
N GLN A 91 4.09 11.71 -0.96
CA GLN A 91 5.06 10.77 -1.51
C GLN A 91 5.45 9.68 -0.49
N GLY A 92 5.45 10.01 0.79
CA GLY A 92 5.75 9.10 1.90
C GLY A 92 4.79 7.91 2.01
N PHE A 93 3.56 8.01 1.49
CA PHE A 93 2.63 6.87 1.45
C PHE A 93 3.20 5.66 0.68
N GLY A 94 4.02 5.89 -0.35
CA GLY A 94 4.69 4.82 -1.08
C GLY A 94 5.60 3.97 -0.19
N LEU A 95 6.35 4.60 0.72
CA LEU A 95 7.18 3.91 1.72
C LEU A 95 6.32 3.15 2.73
N GLY A 96 5.23 3.76 3.21
CA GLY A 96 4.28 3.11 4.13
C GLY A 96 3.65 1.86 3.54
N PHE A 97 3.22 1.91 2.27
CA PHE A 97 2.71 0.75 1.55
C PHE A 97 3.78 -0.32 1.37
N ALA A 98 5.00 0.05 0.98
CA ALA A 98 6.11 -0.91 0.85
C ALA A 98 6.37 -1.64 2.17
N ALA A 99 6.42 -0.92 3.29
CA ALA A 99 6.59 -1.51 4.62
C ALA A 99 5.47 -2.49 4.97
N THR A 100 4.22 -2.12 4.70
CA THR A 100 3.04 -2.96 4.94
C THR A 100 3.10 -4.27 4.14
N TYR A 101 3.47 -4.21 2.86
CA TYR A 101 3.55 -5.41 2.01
C TYR A 101 4.70 -6.32 2.41
N ILE A 102 5.86 -5.76 2.75
CA ILE A 102 7.00 -6.52 3.27
C ILE A 102 6.61 -7.22 4.58
N GLY A 103 5.90 -6.55 5.48
CA GLY A 103 5.42 -7.14 6.74
C GLY A 103 4.45 -8.30 6.52
N ALA A 104 3.48 -8.14 5.61
CA ALA A 104 2.55 -9.21 5.26
C ALA A 104 3.26 -10.42 4.61
N ALA A 105 4.20 -10.18 3.69
CA ALA A 105 4.99 -11.22 3.05
C ALA A 105 5.93 -11.91 4.04
N GLN A 106 6.50 -11.18 5.00
CA GLN A 106 7.30 -11.77 6.08
C GLN A 106 6.47 -12.76 6.91
N THR A 107 5.23 -12.37 7.26
CA THR A 107 4.32 -13.26 7.99
C THR A 107 4.02 -14.54 7.19
N ALA A 108 3.84 -14.42 5.85
CA ALA A 108 3.64 -15.58 5.00
C ALA A 108 4.88 -16.50 4.97
N LEU A 109 6.06 -15.93 4.85
CA LEU A 109 7.33 -16.66 4.86
C LEU A 109 7.55 -17.39 6.19
N ASP A 110 7.36 -16.72 7.31
CA ASP A 110 7.58 -17.28 8.64
C ASP A 110 6.59 -18.42 8.93
N PHE A 111 5.31 -18.22 8.60
CA PHE A 111 4.33 -19.30 8.68
C PHE A 111 4.70 -20.50 7.81
N THR A 112 5.17 -20.27 6.58
CA THR A 112 5.58 -21.36 5.68
C THR A 112 6.76 -22.13 6.23
N LYS A 113 7.77 -21.45 6.78
CA LYS A 113 8.92 -22.08 7.44
C LYS A 113 8.48 -22.96 8.62
N GLU A 114 7.65 -22.41 9.50
CA GLU A 114 7.12 -23.14 10.65
C GLU A 114 6.32 -24.37 10.21
N PHE A 115 5.44 -24.22 9.22
CA PHE A 115 4.68 -25.31 8.63
C PHE A 115 5.61 -26.42 8.12
N CYS A 116 6.63 -26.08 7.31
CA CYS A 116 7.54 -27.05 6.73
C CYS A 116 8.38 -27.77 7.78
N MET A 117 8.74 -27.12 8.87
CA MET A 117 9.47 -27.73 9.99
C MET A 117 8.64 -28.72 10.80
N ASN A 118 7.33 -28.50 10.89
CA ASN A 118 6.42 -29.27 11.75
C ASN A 118 5.56 -30.29 11.00
N GLN A 119 5.65 -30.36 9.66
CA GLN A 119 4.84 -31.29 8.86
C GLN A 119 5.68 -32.40 8.24
N THR A 120 5.11 -33.61 8.26
CA THR A 120 5.56 -34.78 7.52
C THR A 120 4.39 -35.32 6.70
N PHE A 121 4.62 -35.90 5.55
CA PHE A 121 3.59 -36.52 4.71
C PHE A 121 3.97 -37.95 4.37
N ALA A 122 3.10 -38.90 4.67
CA ALA A 122 3.26 -40.28 4.24
C ALA A 122 3.28 -40.39 2.69
N PRO A 123 4.11 -41.27 2.09
CA PRO A 123 4.96 -42.28 2.75
C PRO A 123 6.32 -41.75 3.24
N ASP A 124 6.63 -40.46 3.05
CA ASP A 124 7.93 -39.89 3.42
C ASP A 124 8.07 -39.81 4.95
N ALA A 125 9.28 -40.21 5.45
CA ALA A 125 9.58 -40.15 6.87
C ALA A 125 10.19 -38.81 7.31
N GLY A 126 10.62 -37.97 6.35
CA GLY A 126 11.24 -36.68 6.61
C GLY A 126 10.25 -35.52 6.73
N ARG A 127 10.73 -34.42 7.27
CA ARG A 127 9.96 -33.16 7.30
C ARG A 127 9.84 -32.58 5.90
N VAL A 128 8.79 -31.82 5.65
CA VAL A 128 8.65 -31.04 4.41
C VAL A 128 9.88 -30.13 4.18
N ALA A 129 10.44 -29.59 5.26
CA ALA A 129 11.65 -28.75 5.23
C ALA A 129 12.92 -29.46 4.71
N ASP A 130 12.97 -30.78 4.75
CA ASP A 130 14.13 -31.54 4.32
C ASP A 130 14.20 -31.70 2.77
N GLY A 131 13.12 -31.32 2.07
CA GLY A 131 13.04 -31.38 0.61
C GLY A 131 13.81 -30.25 -0.08
N LEU A 132 14.70 -30.58 -1.03
CA LEU A 132 15.54 -29.61 -1.76
C LEU A 132 14.71 -28.52 -2.50
N ILE A 133 13.58 -28.92 -3.08
CA ILE A 133 12.67 -27.99 -3.79
C ILE A 133 12.06 -26.97 -2.79
N VAL A 134 11.72 -27.44 -1.59
CA VAL A 134 11.19 -26.59 -0.52
C VAL A 134 12.25 -25.61 -0.03
N GLN A 135 13.47 -26.10 0.25
CA GLN A 135 14.61 -25.27 0.66
C GLN A 135 14.92 -24.19 -0.38
N ARG A 136 14.92 -24.56 -1.66
CA ARG A 136 15.08 -23.58 -2.75
C ARG A 136 13.98 -22.53 -2.74
N SER A 137 12.71 -22.93 -2.61
CA SER A 137 11.58 -22.00 -2.58
C SER A 137 11.66 -21.03 -1.39
N ILE A 138 12.06 -21.52 -0.22
CA ILE A 138 12.28 -20.68 0.97
C ILE A 138 13.43 -19.70 0.73
N ALA A 139 14.53 -20.12 0.12
CA ALA A 139 15.67 -19.26 -0.20
C ALA A 139 15.29 -18.15 -1.20
N GLU A 140 14.54 -18.48 -2.25
CA GLU A 140 14.04 -17.51 -3.23
C GLU A 140 13.11 -16.47 -2.55
N MET A 141 12.13 -16.91 -1.74
CA MET A 141 11.25 -16.02 -0.99
C MET A 141 12.03 -15.10 -0.04
N ALA A 142 12.95 -15.64 0.73
CA ALA A 142 13.75 -14.89 1.70
C ALA A 142 14.63 -13.85 1.01
N THR A 143 15.27 -14.21 -0.10
CA THR A 143 16.17 -13.32 -0.86
C THR A 143 15.39 -12.18 -1.51
N SER A 144 14.27 -12.48 -2.18
CA SER A 144 13.40 -11.49 -2.81
C SER A 144 12.88 -10.48 -1.79
N LEU A 145 12.38 -10.96 -0.66
CA LEU A 145 11.85 -10.12 0.40
C LEU A 145 12.93 -9.26 1.07
N ASN A 146 14.12 -9.81 1.29
CA ASN A 146 15.23 -9.06 1.85
C ASN A 146 15.69 -7.94 0.92
N SER A 147 15.76 -8.18 -0.38
CA SER A 147 16.12 -7.16 -1.37
C SER A 147 15.13 -5.98 -1.36
N ALA A 148 13.82 -6.27 -1.27
CA ALA A 148 12.80 -5.24 -1.15
C ALA A 148 12.93 -4.44 0.15
N ARG A 149 13.25 -5.11 1.27
CA ARG A 149 13.47 -4.47 2.57
C ARG A 149 14.69 -3.55 2.56
N MET A 150 15.79 -3.99 1.97
CA MET A 150 16.99 -3.15 1.84
C MET A 150 16.71 -1.90 1.00
N ALA A 151 15.98 -2.04 -0.11
CA ALA A 151 15.58 -0.89 -0.92
C ALA A 151 14.68 0.09 -0.14
N LEU A 152 13.80 -0.41 0.75
CA LEU A 152 12.98 0.45 1.60
C LEU A 152 13.82 1.22 2.62
N TYR A 153 14.78 0.57 3.26
CA TYR A 153 15.65 1.22 4.24
C TYR A 153 16.60 2.23 3.58
N ASP A 154 17.14 1.90 2.41
CA ASP A 154 17.92 2.83 1.61
C ASP A 154 17.11 4.09 1.26
N ALA A 155 15.90 3.91 0.72
CA ALA A 155 15.00 5.02 0.40
C ALA A 155 14.68 5.90 1.63
N ALA A 156 14.46 5.29 2.78
CA ALA A 156 14.23 6.03 4.03
C ALA A 156 15.46 6.80 4.49
N SER A 157 16.66 6.25 4.31
CA SER A 157 17.92 6.89 4.74
C SER A 157 18.29 8.15 3.95
N ILE A 158 17.86 8.22 2.68
CA ILE A 158 18.17 9.35 1.78
C ILE A 158 17.01 10.34 1.62
N TRP A 159 15.95 10.21 2.43
CA TRP A 159 14.70 10.96 2.28
C TRP A 159 14.80 12.45 2.57
N GLU A 160 15.59 12.80 3.59
CA GLU A 160 15.69 14.16 4.06
C GLU A 160 16.40 15.08 3.05
N GLY A 161 15.96 16.32 2.98
CA GLY A 161 16.53 17.32 2.06
C GLY A 161 16.16 17.14 0.59
N LYS A 162 15.38 16.13 0.22
CA LYS A 162 14.96 15.88 -1.15
C LYS A 162 13.71 16.67 -1.53
N THR A 163 13.65 17.07 -2.79
CA THR A 163 12.48 17.70 -3.40
C THR A 163 11.30 16.72 -3.50
N ALA A 164 10.09 17.23 -3.69
CA ALA A 164 8.90 16.39 -3.87
C ALA A 164 9.04 15.41 -5.07
N ASN A 165 9.63 15.83 -6.17
CA ASN A 165 9.91 15.00 -7.34
C ASN A 165 10.91 13.88 -7.02
N GLU A 166 12.02 14.19 -6.38
CA GLU A 166 12.99 13.18 -5.95
C GLU A 166 12.35 12.18 -4.97
N LYS A 167 11.60 12.66 -3.98
CA LYS A 167 10.87 11.81 -3.02
C LYS A 167 9.89 10.87 -3.70
N ALA A 168 9.21 11.33 -4.73
CA ALA A 168 8.29 10.48 -5.49
C ALA A 168 9.02 9.29 -6.15
N VAL A 169 10.16 9.53 -6.80
CA VAL A 169 10.98 8.49 -7.43
C VAL A 169 11.64 7.59 -6.37
N ILE A 170 12.16 8.18 -5.29
CA ILE A 170 12.75 7.44 -4.16
C ILE A 170 11.72 6.45 -3.56
N ALA A 171 10.47 6.88 -3.38
CA ALA A 171 9.40 6.02 -2.87
C ALA A 171 8.90 4.97 -3.88
N ALA A 172 8.94 5.28 -5.18
CA ALA A 172 8.46 4.37 -6.23
C ALA A 172 9.27 3.08 -6.32
N ARG A 173 10.61 3.14 -6.14
CA ARG A 173 11.50 1.97 -6.20
C ARG A 173 11.16 0.90 -5.15
N PRO A 174 11.19 1.19 -3.84
CA PRO A 174 10.84 0.20 -2.83
C PRO A 174 9.38 -0.21 -2.90
N LYS A 175 8.45 0.68 -3.29
CA LYS A 175 7.04 0.33 -3.48
C LYS A 175 6.86 -0.71 -4.57
N TYR A 176 7.54 -0.57 -5.71
CA TYR A 176 7.56 -1.56 -6.78
C TYR A 176 8.16 -2.89 -6.31
N LEU A 177 9.38 -2.86 -5.75
CA LEU A 177 10.09 -4.05 -5.30
C LEU A 177 9.32 -4.80 -4.20
N ALA A 178 8.75 -4.09 -3.23
CA ALA A 178 7.93 -4.67 -2.18
C ALA A 178 6.68 -5.34 -2.74
N THR A 179 6.04 -4.72 -3.74
CA THR A 179 4.85 -5.29 -4.40
C THR A 179 5.20 -6.60 -5.11
N VAL A 180 6.26 -6.61 -5.94
CA VAL A 180 6.67 -7.79 -6.70
C VAL A 180 7.12 -8.91 -5.76
N ALA A 181 7.98 -8.62 -4.80
CA ALA A 181 8.46 -9.59 -3.82
C ALA A 181 7.31 -10.19 -3.00
N SER A 182 6.38 -9.35 -2.54
CA SER A 182 5.25 -9.82 -1.70
C SER A 182 4.30 -10.72 -2.47
N LEU A 183 4.02 -10.42 -3.75
CA LEU A 183 3.23 -11.29 -4.63
C LEU A 183 3.90 -12.64 -4.82
N GLU A 184 5.19 -12.63 -5.13
CA GLU A 184 5.98 -13.84 -5.31
C GLU A 184 5.97 -14.70 -4.03
N VAL A 185 6.29 -14.08 -2.88
CA VAL A 185 6.34 -14.76 -1.58
C VAL A 185 4.99 -15.36 -1.21
N SER A 186 3.89 -14.60 -1.34
CA SER A 186 2.56 -15.10 -0.98
C SER A 186 2.09 -16.25 -1.88
N ALA A 187 2.40 -16.20 -3.18
CA ALA A 187 2.08 -17.28 -4.11
C ALA A 187 2.91 -18.54 -3.83
N LYS A 188 4.24 -18.39 -3.63
CA LYS A 188 5.12 -19.52 -3.30
C LYS A 188 4.79 -20.14 -1.94
N ALA A 189 4.39 -19.33 -0.94
CA ALA A 189 3.96 -19.81 0.36
C ALA A 189 2.78 -20.79 0.24
N ILE A 190 1.77 -20.44 -0.57
CA ILE A 190 0.63 -21.33 -0.87
C ILE A 190 1.11 -22.60 -1.59
N GLN A 191 1.97 -22.46 -2.60
CA GLN A 191 2.49 -23.58 -3.36
C GLN A 191 3.26 -24.57 -2.48
N VAL A 192 4.12 -24.08 -1.59
CA VAL A 192 4.95 -24.90 -0.70
C VAL A 192 4.11 -25.60 0.37
N THR A 193 3.11 -24.95 0.93
CA THR A 193 2.22 -25.52 1.96
C THR A 193 1.12 -26.42 1.38
N GLY A 194 0.92 -26.35 0.06
CA GLY A 194 0.01 -27.23 -0.68
C GLY A 194 -1.47 -26.94 -0.43
N GLY A 195 -2.34 -27.87 -0.81
CA GLY A 195 -3.81 -27.69 -0.82
C GLY A 195 -4.46 -27.32 0.52
N ARG A 196 -3.79 -27.50 1.65
CA ARG A 196 -4.30 -27.06 2.95
C ARG A 196 -4.33 -25.55 3.10
N SER A 197 -3.42 -24.85 2.44
CA SER A 197 -3.22 -23.40 2.56
C SER A 197 -4.38 -22.55 2.01
N VAL A 198 -5.21 -23.11 1.14
CA VAL A 198 -6.39 -22.41 0.59
C VAL A 198 -7.60 -22.38 1.54
N ARG A 199 -7.50 -23.07 2.69
CA ARG A 199 -8.57 -23.04 3.70
C ARG A 199 -8.58 -21.71 4.44
N LYS A 200 -9.76 -21.17 4.71
CA LYS A 200 -9.95 -19.94 5.49
C LYS A 200 -9.47 -20.04 6.95
N THR A 201 -9.23 -21.24 7.44
CA THR A 201 -8.62 -21.50 8.75
C THR A 201 -7.10 -21.30 8.75
N MET A 202 -6.49 -21.14 7.57
CA MET A 202 -5.06 -20.90 7.38
C MET A 202 -4.83 -19.42 7.04
N PRO A 203 -3.74 -18.80 7.51
CA PRO A 203 -3.51 -17.37 7.31
C PRO A 203 -3.16 -17.01 5.86
N LEU A 204 -2.57 -17.93 5.10
CA LEU A 204 -1.99 -17.66 3.78
C LEU A 204 -3.04 -17.23 2.74
N GLU A 205 -4.25 -17.80 2.76
CA GLU A 205 -5.28 -17.44 1.79
C GLU A 205 -5.69 -15.96 1.93
N ARG A 206 -5.80 -15.46 3.17
CA ARG A 206 -6.10 -14.06 3.43
C ARG A 206 -4.92 -13.17 3.05
N ILE A 207 -3.71 -13.51 3.48
CA ILE A 207 -2.49 -12.75 3.15
C ILE A 207 -2.31 -12.64 1.64
N PHE A 208 -2.52 -13.72 0.88
CA PHE A 208 -2.46 -13.72 -0.58
C PHE A 208 -3.47 -12.75 -1.21
N ARG A 209 -4.73 -12.76 -0.76
CA ARG A 209 -5.77 -11.87 -1.26
C ARG A 209 -5.47 -10.40 -0.91
N ASP A 210 -5.01 -10.13 0.31
CA ASP A 210 -4.66 -8.79 0.75
C ASP A 210 -3.47 -8.24 -0.05
N ILE A 211 -2.41 -9.02 -0.21
CA ILE A 211 -1.23 -8.66 -1.01
C ILE A 211 -1.59 -8.43 -2.48
N ARG A 212 -2.56 -9.16 -3.05
CA ARG A 212 -2.93 -8.96 -4.46
C ARG A 212 -3.35 -7.53 -4.76
N THR A 213 -3.92 -6.82 -3.80
CA THR A 213 -4.32 -5.42 -3.97
C THR A 213 -3.14 -4.46 -4.05
N SER A 214 -1.95 -4.87 -3.63
CA SER A 214 -0.74 -4.04 -3.62
C SER A 214 -0.35 -3.47 -4.98
N THR A 215 -0.68 -4.17 -6.08
CA THR A 215 -0.41 -3.70 -7.44
C THR A 215 -1.24 -2.50 -7.84
N LEU A 216 -2.39 -2.32 -7.21
CA LEU A 216 -3.41 -1.32 -7.55
C LEU A 216 -3.33 -0.08 -6.64
N MET A 217 -2.73 -0.21 -5.46
CA MET A 217 -2.59 0.90 -4.50
C MET A 217 -1.66 1.98 -5.04
N PRO A 218 -2.05 3.28 -4.94
CA PRO A 218 -1.26 4.39 -5.49
C PRO A 218 0.11 4.58 -4.80
N PRO A 219 1.16 4.90 -5.57
CA PRO A 219 1.25 4.74 -7.02
C PRO A 219 1.19 3.26 -7.39
N ASN A 220 0.37 2.90 -8.38
CA ASN A 220 0.28 1.52 -8.86
C ASN A 220 1.61 1.06 -9.50
N VAL A 221 1.73 -0.25 -9.81
CA VAL A 221 2.99 -0.83 -10.32
C VAL A 221 3.45 -0.14 -11.61
N ASP A 222 2.54 0.10 -12.55
CA ASP A 222 2.88 0.71 -13.84
C ASP A 222 3.33 2.16 -13.64
N ARG A 223 2.67 2.88 -12.74
CA ARG A 223 3.05 4.25 -12.39
C ARG A 223 4.41 4.31 -11.70
N CYS A 224 4.72 3.36 -10.82
CA CYS A 224 6.07 3.28 -10.23
C CYS A 224 7.14 3.11 -11.31
N LEU A 225 6.93 2.21 -12.27
CA LEU A 225 7.87 1.97 -13.37
C LEU A 225 8.01 3.19 -14.29
N GLU A 226 6.90 3.85 -14.61
CA GLU A 226 6.93 5.09 -15.40
C GLU A 226 7.77 6.17 -14.69
N MET A 227 7.53 6.38 -13.39
CA MET A 227 8.28 7.37 -12.60
C MET A 227 9.78 7.05 -12.58
N ILE A 228 10.14 5.80 -12.34
CA ILE A 228 11.53 5.34 -12.34
C ILE A 228 12.16 5.52 -13.72
N GLY A 229 11.48 5.06 -14.79
CA GLY A 229 12.00 5.16 -16.16
C GLY A 229 12.21 6.60 -16.61
N ARG A 230 11.28 7.50 -16.28
CA ARG A 230 11.46 8.94 -16.58
C ARG A 230 12.67 9.53 -15.84
N ALA A 231 12.84 9.18 -14.57
CA ALA A 231 13.98 9.65 -13.78
C ALA A 231 15.33 9.18 -14.35
N GLU A 232 15.42 7.93 -14.88
CA GLU A 232 16.64 7.43 -15.53
C GLU A 232 16.99 8.22 -16.81
N PHE A 233 16.00 8.80 -17.48
CA PHE A 233 16.21 9.70 -18.62
C PHE A 233 16.40 11.18 -18.22
N GLY A 234 16.40 11.51 -16.93
CA GLY A 234 16.47 12.89 -16.45
C GLY A 234 15.22 13.71 -16.77
N LEU A 235 14.08 13.06 -16.98
CA LEU A 235 12.79 13.70 -17.27
C LEU A 235 12.00 13.93 -15.98
N ASP A 236 11.34 15.09 -15.90
CA ASP A 236 10.41 15.35 -14.79
C ASP A 236 9.31 14.31 -14.70
N THR A 237 8.98 13.92 -13.49
CA THR A 237 7.88 13.02 -13.21
C THR A 237 6.60 13.83 -13.06
N PRO A 238 5.64 13.79 -14.01
CA PRO A 238 4.38 14.48 -13.83
C PRO A 238 3.60 13.83 -12.69
N LEU A 239 3.34 14.61 -11.65
CA LEU A 239 2.80 14.11 -10.38
C LEU A 239 1.27 13.94 -10.38
N ASN A 240 0.58 14.46 -11.41
CA ASN A 240 -0.88 14.55 -11.50
C ASN A 240 -1.46 13.96 -12.80
N ARG A 241 -1.07 12.74 -13.20
CA ARG A 241 -1.75 12.10 -14.36
C ARG A 241 -3.01 11.31 -13.98
N ASP A 242 -3.26 11.07 -12.68
CA ASP A 242 -4.35 10.21 -12.20
C ASP A 242 -5.30 10.94 -11.23
N ALA A 243 -5.51 12.26 -11.42
CA ALA A 243 -6.51 13.03 -10.71
C ALA A 243 -7.78 13.22 -11.55
#